data_bedbbf8813bf1be82206ed4dc045368e
#
_entry.id   bedbbf8813bf1be82206ed4dc045368e
#
_cell.length_a   1.000
_cell.length_b   1.000
_cell.length_c   1.000
_cell.angle_alpha   90.00
_cell.angle_beta   90.00
_cell.angle_gamma   90.00
#
_symmetry.space_group_name_H-M   'P 1'
#
loop_
_entity.id
_entity.type
_entity.pdbx_description
1 polymer ?
#
loop_
_entity_poly.entity_id
_entity_poly.type
_entity_poly.pdbx_seq_one_letter_code
_entity_poly.pdbx_strand_id
1 'polypeptide(L)'
;MGKIKAIIYYIYFVLSVFVVIFFMAIKNSSHRHFRRIWAKFQRYFLRYKIEIIGTPDENANMIILNHQSIIDIVVMEEIHKANLSWIAKKEIARIPIIGKIITLPKMIAIDRSNPRDLVRVLHEVEDRIENNRVIAMFPEGTRRKGNKLLKFQTGAKVITEKLKLKVQPVVLLGTREILDSHNFCANFFGNVKVVYLPLVDTTDKDWLEKTRSKMQEILDENLYEDSNELPDANKNLNQIKTDKISEK
;
A
#
# COMPACT_ATOMS: atom_id res chain seq x y z
N MET A 1 13.90 -21.07 1.82
CA MET A 1 13.81 -20.21 3.03
C MET A 1 12.65 -19.19 2.94
N GLY A 2 12.44 -18.46 1.84
CA GLY A 2 11.38 -17.43 1.72
C GLY A 2 9.95 -17.94 1.92
N LYS A 3 9.61 -19.13 1.43
CA LYS A 3 8.28 -19.75 1.61
C LYS A 3 7.98 -20.09 3.08
N ILE A 4 8.96 -20.59 3.82
CA ILE A 4 8.80 -20.89 5.25
C ILE A 4 8.58 -19.59 6.03
N LYS A 5 9.36 -18.55 5.75
CA LYS A 5 9.16 -17.22 6.33
C LYS A 5 7.75 -16.66 6.02
N ALA A 6 7.26 -16.88 4.80
CA ALA A 6 5.91 -16.47 4.43
C ALA A 6 4.85 -17.20 5.25
N ILE A 7 4.96 -18.53 5.43
CA ILE A 7 4.02 -19.30 6.28
C ILE A 7 4.01 -18.75 7.70
N ILE A 8 5.19 -18.59 8.31
CA ILE A 8 5.31 -18.06 9.67
C ILE A 8 4.68 -16.67 9.77
N TYR A 9 4.96 -15.79 8.79
CA TYR A 9 4.39 -14.46 8.80
C TYR A 9 2.88 -14.47 8.61
N TYR A 10 2.32 -15.27 7.70
CA TYR A 10 0.86 -15.33 7.51
C TYR A 10 0.13 -15.84 8.73
N ILE A 11 0.67 -16.83 9.44
CA ILE A 11 0.11 -17.30 10.71
C ILE A 11 0.14 -16.16 11.75
N TYR A 12 1.29 -15.52 11.92
CA TYR A 12 1.42 -14.36 12.80
C TYR A 12 0.46 -13.22 12.42
N PHE A 13 0.36 -12.90 11.11
CA PHE A 13 -0.52 -11.85 10.60
C PHE A 13 -1.97 -12.14 10.95
N VAL A 14 -2.47 -13.34 10.67
CA VAL A 14 -3.85 -13.72 10.96
C VAL A 14 -4.12 -13.65 12.48
N LEU A 15 -3.26 -14.21 13.30
CA LEU A 15 -3.41 -14.15 14.76
C LEU A 15 -3.40 -12.70 15.26
N SER A 16 -2.51 -11.85 14.74
CA SER A 16 -2.44 -10.44 15.12
C SER A 16 -3.66 -9.64 14.68
N VAL A 17 -4.30 -10.02 13.55
CA VAL A 17 -5.58 -9.43 13.11
C VAL A 17 -6.69 -9.73 14.11
N PHE A 18 -6.79 -10.95 14.64
CA PHE A 18 -7.77 -11.25 15.68
C PHE A 18 -7.53 -10.41 16.94
N VAL A 19 -6.27 -10.23 17.34
CA VAL A 19 -5.92 -9.41 18.51
C VAL A 19 -6.34 -7.96 18.31
N VAL A 20 -6.03 -7.34 17.16
CA VAL A 20 -6.42 -5.94 16.92
C VAL A 20 -7.93 -5.77 16.82
N ILE A 21 -8.64 -6.73 16.22
CA ILE A 21 -10.11 -6.74 16.17
C ILE A 21 -10.68 -6.78 17.59
N PHE A 22 -10.14 -7.63 18.47
CA PHE A 22 -10.58 -7.73 19.86
C PHE A 22 -10.44 -6.38 20.59
N PHE A 23 -9.28 -5.73 20.49
CA PHE A 23 -9.10 -4.40 21.12
C PHE A 23 -10.00 -3.32 20.51
N MET A 24 -10.20 -3.32 19.20
CA MET A 24 -11.12 -2.40 18.53
C MET A 24 -12.58 -2.64 18.95
N ALA A 25 -12.99 -3.87 19.23
CA ALA A 25 -14.34 -4.19 19.69
C ALA A 25 -14.60 -3.72 21.12
N ILE A 26 -13.59 -3.77 22.00
CA ILE A 26 -13.71 -3.31 23.38
C ILE A 26 -13.75 -1.78 23.47
N LYS A 27 -12.88 -1.08 22.71
CA LYS A 27 -12.74 0.37 22.80
C LYS A 27 -12.98 1.03 21.44
N ASN A 28 -14.26 1.27 21.15
CA ASN A 28 -14.75 1.76 19.88
C ASN A 28 -14.14 3.13 19.44
N SER A 29 -13.79 4.00 20.38
CA SER A 29 -13.25 5.34 20.09
C SER A 29 -11.77 5.36 19.69
N SER A 30 -11.06 4.24 19.76
CA SER A 30 -9.60 4.18 19.62
C SER A 30 -9.12 3.32 18.45
N HIS A 31 -9.96 3.06 17.45
CA HIS A 31 -9.64 2.17 16.33
C HIS A 31 -8.34 2.56 15.61
N ARG A 32 -8.12 3.86 15.35
CA ARG A 32 -6.90 4.34 14.72
C ARG A 32 -5.66 4.01 15.55
N HIS A 33 -5.72 4.22 16.85
CA HIS A 33 -4.62 3.94 17.77
C HIS A 33 -4.21 2.46 17.71
N PHE A 34 -5.19 1.55 17.80
CA PHE A 34 -4.93 0.12 17.72
C PHE A 34 -4.38 -0.32 16.37
N ARG A 35 -4.89 0.22 15.25
CA ARG A 35 -4.36 -0.08 13.92
C ARG A 35 -2.91 0.38 13.76
N ARG A 36 -2.55 1.58 14.28
CA ARG A 36 -1.16 2.08 14.26
C ARG A 36 -0.22 1.22 15.10
N ILE A 37 -0.64 0.84 16.29
CA ILE A 37 0.15 -0.07 17.14
C ILE A 37 0.34 -1.42 16.44
N TRP A 38 -0.74 -1.98 15.92
CA TRP A 38 -0.69 -3.24 15.17
C TRP A 38 0.27 -3.14 13.98
N ALA A 39 0.23 -2.07 13.21
CA ALA A 39 1.13 -1.84 12.09
C ALA A 39 2.60 -1.75 12.52
N LYS A 40 2.90 -1.08 13.65
CA LYS A 40 4.25 -1.07 14.24
C LYS A 40 4.75 -2.46 14.61
N PHE A 41 3.88 -3.30 15.17
CA PHE A 41 4.23 -4.70 15.48
C PHE A 41 4.52 -5.52 14.22
N GLN A 42 3.79 -5.30 13.11
CA GLN A 42 4.09 -5.93 11.83
C GLN A 42 5.49 -5.53 11.34
N ARG A 43 5.82 -4.23 11.37
CA ARG A 43 7.16 -3.76 11.01
C ARG A 43 8.24 -4.34 11.91
N TYR A 44 8.03 -4.35 13.20
CA TYR A 44 8.97 -4.94 14.17
C TYR A 44 9.23 -6.42 13.88
N PHE A 45 8.19 -7.18 13.57
CA PHE A 45 8.31 -8.60 13.25
C PHE A 45 9.07 -8.83 11.94
N LEU A 46 8.76 -8.09 10.89
CA LEU A 46 9.42 -8.22 9.58
C LEU A 46 10.77 -7.49 9.51
N ARG A 47 11.04 -6.57 10.45
CA ARG A 47 12.28 -5.82 10.58
C ARG A 47 12.67 -4.99 9.35
N TYR A 48 11.69 -4.50 8.58
CA TYR A 48 11.98 -3.61 7.46
C TYR A 48 12.17 -2.17 7.92
N LYS A 49 12.97 -1.42 7.16
CA LYS A 49 13.16 0.02 7.33
C LYS A 49 12.19 0.77 6.44
N ILE A 50 11.84 1.99 6.83
CA ILE A 50 11.01 2.88 6.04
C ILE A 50 11.79 4.17 5.79
N GLU A 51 11.92 4.52 4.53
CA GLU A 51 12.39 5.81 4.04
C GLU A 51 11.19 6.59 3.51
N ILE A 52 11.10 7.89 3.87
CA ILE A 52 9.98 8.74 3.46
C ILE A 52 10.54 9.93 2.68
N ILE A 53 10.06 10.12 1.46
CA ILE A 53 10.39 11.24 0.58
C ILE A 53 9.13 12.08 0.41
N GLY A 54 9.26 13.39 0.61
CA GLY A 54 8.13 14.30 0.62
C GLY A 54 7.33 14.22 1.92
N THR A 55 6.17 14.85 1.95
CA THR A 55 5.31 14.95 3.13
C THR A 55 3.84 14.78 2.78
N PRO A 56 3.02 14.23 3.70
CA PRO A 56 1.57 14.32 3.55
C PRO A 56 1.12 15.77 3.48
N ASP A 57 0.32 16.12 2.49
CA ASP A 57 -0.32 17.42 2.38
C ASP A 57 -1.54 17.49 3.30
N GLU A 58 -1.60 18.53 4.14
CA GLU A 58 -2.67 18.69 5.13
C GLU A 58 -4.03 18.98 4.50
N ASN A 59 -4.03 19.49 3.26
CA ASN A 59 -5.25 19.74 2.51
C ASN A 59 -5.75 18.48 1.76
N ALA A 60 -4.94 17.44 1.65
CA ALA A 60 -5.35 16.21 0.99
C ALA A 60 -6.46 15.53 1.79
N ASN A 61 -7.62 15.32 1.18
CA ASN A 61 -8.69 14.51 1.75
C ASN A 61 -8.82 13.13 1.10
N MET A 62 -8.00 12.86 0.08
CA MET A 62 -7.84 11.55 -0.54
C MET A 62 -6.39 11.28 -0.91
N ILE A 63 -5.93 10.06 -0.61
CA ILE A 63 -4.65 9.54 -1.13
C ILE A 63 -4.91 8.37 -2.06
N ILE A 64 -4.16 8.30 -3.17
CA ILE A 64 -4.16 7.17 -4.09
C ILE A 64 -2.78 6.55 -4.12
N LEU A 65 -2.73 5.20 -4.08
CA LEU A 65 -1.48 4.46 -3.93
C LEU A 65 -1.40 3.33 -4.94
N ASN A 66 -0.18 2.98 -5.34
CA ASN A 66 0.06 1.71 -6.04
C ASN A 66 -0.09 0.52 -5.08
N HIS A 67 -0.45 -0.65 -5.62
CA HIS A 67 -0.72 -1.84 -4.79
C HIS A 67 0.14 -3.03 -5.20
N GLN A 68 1.06 -3.41 -4.33
CA GLN A 68 1.99 -4.53 -4.56
C GLN A 68 1.82 -5.64 -3.52
N SER A 69 1.54 -5.26 -2.27
CA SER A 69 1.53 -6.17 -1.12
C SER A 69 0.48 -5.75 -0.09
N ILE A 70 0.16 -6.64 0.84
CA ILE A 70 -0.60 -6.26 2.04
C ILE A 70 0.21 -5.29 2.92
N ILE A 71 1.53 -5.32 2.79
CA ILE A 71 2.44 -4.43 3.52
C ILE A 71 2.21 -2.95 3.15
N ASP A 72 1.68 -2.65 1.96
CA ASP A 72 1.30 -1.28 1.57
C ASP A 72 0.35 -0.65 2.60
N ILE A 73 -0.66 -1.41 3.03
CA ILE A 73 -1.63 -0.98 4.04
C ILE A 73 -0.95 -0.82 5.40
N VAL A 74 -0.13 -1.80 5.78
CA VAL A 74 0.58 -1.81 7.07
C VAL A 74 1.48 -0.57 7.20
N VAL A 75 2.27 -0.28 6.17
CA VAL A 75 3.16 0.89 6.15
C VAL A 75 2.37 2.18 6.31
N MET A 76 1.32 2.36 5.53
CA MET A 76 0.53 3.60 5.58
C MET A 76 -0.25 3.76 6.89
N GLU A 77 -0.76 2.68 7.49
CA GLU A 77 -1.39 2.72 8.81
C GLU A 77 -0.41 3.14 9.92
N GLU A 78 0.86 2.80 9.78
CA GLU A 78 1.89 3.20 10.75
C GLU A 78 2.28 4.66 10.61
N ILE A 79 2.60 5.09 9.37
CA ILE A 79 3.31 6.36 9.16
C ILE A 79 2.39 7.55 8.88
N HIS A 80 1.23 7.32 8.24
CA HIS A 80 0.37 8.44 7.83
C HIS A 80 -0.25 9.14 9.03
N LYS A 81 -0.14 10.48 9.06
CA LYS A 81 -0.60 11.29 10.22
C LYS A 81 -2.13 11.28 10.38
N ALA A 82 -2.88 11.33 9.28
CA ALA A 82 -4.33 11.35 9.31
C ALA A 82 -4.93 9.97 9.59
N ASN A 83 -6.18 9.94 10.02
CA ASN A 83 -6.95 8.71 10.20
C ASN A 83 -7.45 8.23 8.84
N LEU A 84 -6.78 7.23 8.25
CA LEU A 84 -7.14 6.70 6.94
C LEU A 84 -8.48 5.95 6.96
N SER A 85 -9.27 6.15 5.90
CA SER A 85 -10.46 5.37 5.59
C SER A 85 -10.25 4.65 4.26
N TRP A 86 -9.96 3.36 4.32
CA TRP A 86 -9.67 2.56 3.14
C TRP A 86 -10.93 2.21 2.36
N ILE A 87 -10.87 2.35 1.03
CA ILE A 87 -11.84 1.74 0.14
C ILE A 87 -11.41 0.31 -0.13
N ALA A 88 -12.15 -0.64 0.42
CA ALA A 88 -11.84 -2.07 0.39
C ALA A 88 -12.89 -2.86 -0.38
N LYS A 89 -12.53 -4.06 -0.84
CA LYS A 89 -13.43 -4.98 -1.53
C LYS A 89 -14.50 -5.52 -0.56
N LYS A 90 -15.77 -5.48 -0.94
CA LYS A 90 -16.92 -5.87 -0.12
C LYS A 90 -16.83 -7.32 0.39
N GLU A 91 -16.25 -8.20 -0.39
CA GLU A 91 -16.07 -9.60 -0.02
C GLU A 91 -15.21 -9.77 1.24
N ILE A 92 -14.24 -8.87 1.47
CA ILE A 92 -13.42 -8.91 2.70
C ILE A 92 -14.29 -8.62 3.92
N ALA A 93 -15.20 -7.63 3.82
CA ALA A 93 -16.11 -7.29 4.92
C ALA A 93 -17.10 -8.42 5.28
N ARG A 94 -17.33 -9.36 4.34
CA ARG A 94 -18.23 -10.51 4.53
C ARG A 94 -17.57 -11.71 5.21
N ILE A 95 -16.24 -11.75 5.29
CA ILE A 95 -15.53 -12.85 5.96
C ILE A 95 -15.83 -12.81 7.46
N PRO A 96 -16.37 -13.91 8.04
CA PRO A 96 -16.66 -13.96 9.47
C PRO A 96 -15.45 -13.55 10.31
N ILE A 97 -15.66 -12.75 11.33
CA ILE A 97 -14.65 -12.18 12.23
C ILE A 97 -13.67 -11.24 11.51
N ILE A 98 -12.93 -11.71 10.49
CA ILE A 98 -11.94 -10.91 9.75
C ILE A 98 -12.56 -9.64 9.15
N GLY A 99 -13.82 -9.72 8.67
CA GLY A 99 -14.54 -8.55 8.15
C GLY A 99 -14.69 -7.41 9.16
N LYS A 100 -14.53 -7.71 10.45
CA LYS A 100 -14.53 -6.68 11.51
C LYS A 100 -13.38 -5.68 11.36
N ILE A 101 -12.28 -6.03 10.70
CA ILE A 101 -11.20 -5.07 10.40
C ILE A 101 -11.65 -3.96 9.44
N ILE A 102 -12.71 -4.21 8.67
CA ILE A 102 -13.34 -3.23 7.78
C ILE A 102 -14.47 -2.50 8.51
N THR A 103 -15.36 -3.26 9.17
CA THR A 103 -16.62 -2.70 9.70
C THR A 103 -16.45 -1.92 11.01
N LEU A 104 -15.60 -2.38 11.95
CA LEU A 104 -15.38 -1.69 13.21
C LEU A 104 -14.79 -0.29 13.02
N PRO A 105 -13.68 -0.11 12.25
CA PRO A 105 -13.14 1.23 12.03
C PRO A 105 -13.90 2.00 10.94
N LYS A 106 -15.07 1.52 10.52
CA LYS A 106 -15.91 2.14 9.49
C LYS A 106 -15.09 2.42 8.21
N MET A 107 -14.38 1.42 7.66
CA MET A 107 -13.82 1.47 6.32
C MET A 107 -14.92 1.39 5.27
N ILE A 108 -14.64 1.78 4.05
CA ILE A 108 -15.62 1.83 2.97
C ILE A 108 -15.52 0.54 2.16
N ALA A 109 -16.54 -0.30 2.23
CA ALA A 109 -16.60 -1.55 1.47
C ALA A 109 -17.31 -1.30 0.13
N ILE A 110 -16.66 -1.57 -1.01
CA ILE A 110 -17.23 -1.37 -2.35
C ILE A 110 -17.53 -2.70 -3.05
N ASP A 111 -18.74 -2.81 -3.62
CA ASP A 111 -19.10 -3.84 -4.58
C ASP A 111 -18.87 -3.33 -6.02
N ARG A 112 -17.76 -3.76 -6.62
CA ARG A 112 -17.37 -3.28 -7.96
C ARG A 112 -18.24 -3.89 -9.07
N SER A 113 -18.96 -4.96 -8.79
CA SER A 113 -19.88 -5.59 -9.75
C SER A 113 -21.24 -4.90 -9.82
N ASN A 114 -21.54 -4.02 -8.84
CA ASN A 114 -22.81 -3.31 -8.75
C ASN A 114 -22.62 -1.80 -8.92
N PRO A 115 -22.91 -1.23 -10.10
CA PRO A 115 -22.78 0.23 -10.32
C PRO A 115 -23.63 1.08 -9.36
N ARG A 116 -24.76 0.55 -8.87
CA ARG A 116 -25.63 1.25 -7.91
C ARG A 116 -24.98 1.43 -6.54
N ASP A 117 -23.99 0.62 -6.21
CA ASP A 117 -23.25 0.72 -4.95
C ASP A 117 -22.45 2.01 -4.84
N LEU A 118 -22.14 2.65 -5.98
CA LEU A 118 -21.40 3.92 -6.03
C LEU A 118 -22.08 5.03 -5.24
N VAL A 119 -23.41 5.12 -5.25
CA VAL A 119 -24.16 6.15 -4.51
C VAL A 119 -23.92 5.99 -3.01
N ARG A 120 -24.00 4.77 -2.49
CA ARG A 120 -23.70 4.49 -1.08
C ARG A 120 -22.25 4.81 -0.74
N VAL A 121 -21.30 4.44 -1.63
CA VAL A 121 -19.87 4.74 -1.45
C VAL A 121 -19.62 6.25 -1.39
N LEU A 122 -20.26 7.05 -2.24
CA LEU A 122 -20.15 8.51 -2.21
C LEU A 122 -20.59 9.09 -0.85
N HIS A 123 -21.75 8.67 -0.34
CA HIS A 123 -22.22 9.09 1.00
C HIS A 123 -21.26 8.65 2.12
N GLU A 124 -20.73 7.45 2.04
CA GLU A 124 -19.76 6.99 3.05
C GLU A 124 -18.44 7.77 2.97
N VAL A 125 -17.96 8.12 1.76
CA VAL A 125 -16.78 8.97 1.58
C VAL A 125 -17.00 10.34 2.19
N GLU A 126 -18.14 10.98 1.90
CA GLU A 126 -18.53 12.29 2.43
C GLU A 126 -18.55 12.26 3.96
N ASP A 127 -19.27 11.31 4.57
CA ASP A 127 -19.30 11.13 6.03
C ASP A 127 -17.90 10.96 6.64
N ARG A 128 -16.97 10.24 5.97
CA ARG A 128 -15.61 10.07 6.49
C ARG A 128 -14.81 11.36 6.43
N ILE A 129 -14.98 12.16 5.38
CA ILE A 129 -14.31 13.46 5.24
C ILE A 129 -14.84 14.45 6.28
N GLU A 130 -16.15 14.53 6.49
CA GLU A 130 -16.77 15.35 7.54
C GLU A 130 -16.26 14.97 8.95
N ASN A 131 -15.90 13.70 9.15
CA ASN A 131 -15.27 13.22 10.37
C ASN A 131 -13.74 13.32 10.37
N ASN A 132 -13.16 14.24 9.59
CA ASN A 132 -11.72 14.52 9.50
C ASN A 132 -10.87 13.29 9.17
N ARG A 133 -11.36 12.41 8.31
CA ARG A 133 -10.62 11.25 7.82
C ARG A 133 -10.16 11.47 6.39
N VAL A 134 -9.02 10.91 6.05
CA VAL A 134 -8.49 10.89 4.68
C VAL A 134 -8.86 9.57 4.02
N ILE A 135 -9.43 9.66 2.84
CA ILE A 135 -9.76 8.48 2.03
C ILE A 135 -8.48 7.90 1.45
N ALA A 136 -8.31 6.59 1.57
CA ALA A 136 -7.18 5.88 0.99
C ALA A 136 -7.68 4.80 0.03
N MET A 137 -7.12 4.75 -1.18
CA MET A 137 -7.49 3.72 -2.14
C MET A 137 -6.33 3.31 -3.06
N PHE A 138 -6.44 2.09 -3.54
CA PHE A 138 -5.61 1.56 -4.61
C PHE A 138 -6.40 1.62 -5.92
N PRO A 139 -6.13 2.59 -6.81
CA PRO A 139 -6.92 2.77 -8.03
C PRO A 139 -6.73 1.62 -9.03
N GLU A 140 -5.67 0.83 -8.90
CA GLU A 140 -5.47 -0.42 -9.66
C GLU A 140 -6.54 -1.48 -9.37
N GLY A 141 -7.13 -1.43 -8.19
CA GLY A 141 -8.20 -2.34 -7.78
C GLY A 141 -7.74 -3.74 -7.37
N THR A 142 -6.52 -4.13 -7.64
CA THR A 142 -5.91 -5.39 -7.24
C THR A 142 -4.40 -5.23 -7.11
N ARG A 143 -3.75 -6.20 -6.44
CA ARG A 143 -2.28 -6.24 -6.36
C ARG A 143 -1.70 -6.64 -7.71
N ARG A 144 -0.70 -5.88 -8.18
CA ARG A 144 -0.01 -6.17 -9.44
C ARG A 144 1.06 -7.26 -9.25
N LYS A 145 1.36 -7.97 -10.33
CA LYS A 145 2.42 -9.01 -10.35
C LYS A 145 3.77 -8.48 -10.80
N GLY A 146 3.81 -7.46 -11.64
CA GLY A 146 5.03 -6.90 -12.22
C GLY A 146 5.37 -5.51 -11.68
N ASN A 147 6.30 -4.84 -12.34
CA ASN A 147 6.75 -3.49 -11.98
C ASN A 147 5.90 -2.38 -12.62
N LYS A 148 5.11 -2.71 -13.66
CA LYS A 148 4.23 -1.73 -14.30
C LYS A 148 2.90 -1.61 -13.59
N LEU A 149 2.43 -0.38 -13.38
CA LEU A 149 1.13 -0.08 -12.82
C LEU A 149 0.01 -0.59 -13.73
N LEU A 150 -0.99 -1.20 -13.12
CA LEU A 150 -2.20 -1.52 -13.84
C LEU A 150 -2.98 -0.24 -14.21
N LYS A 151 -3.89 -0.35 -15.15
CA LYS A 151 -4.80 0.75 -15.49
C LYS A 151 -5.60 1.15 -14.26
N PHE A 152 -5.64 2.45 -13.97
CA PHE A 152 -6.45 2.97 -12.88
C PHE A 152 -7.93 2.90 -13.22
N GLN A 153 -8.74 2.43 -12.27
CA GLN A 153 -10.17 2.26 -12.43
C GLN A 153 -10.89 3.60 -12.37
N THR A 154 -11.89 3.77 -13.20
CA THR A 154 -12.70 5.01 -13.29
C THR A 154 -13.41 5.39 -11.99
N GLY A 155 -13.62 4.45 -11.08
CA GLY A 155 -14.21 4.71 -9.77
C GLY A 155 -13.44 5.76 -8.94
N ALA A 156 -12.10 5.78 -9.04
CA ALA A 156 -11.28 6.83 -8.41
C ALA A 156 -11.65 8.22 -8.95
N LYS A 157 -11.75 8.32 -10.29
CA LYS A 157 -12.10 9.55 -10.98
C LYS A 157 -13.50 10.04 -10.59
N VAL A 158 -14.48 9.16 -10.63
CA VAL A 158 -15.88 9.51 -10.32
C VAL A 158 -16.04 10.01 -8.88
N ILE A 159 -15.44 9.32 -7.90
CA ILE A 159 -15.49 9.73 -6.48
C ILE A 159 -14.84 11.11 -6.31
N THR A 160 -13.65 11.28 -6.88
CA THR A 160 -12.92 12.56 -6.81
C THR A 160 -13.69 13.73 -7.40
N GLU A 161 -14.23 13.58 -8.62
CA GLU A 161 -14.91 14.66 -9.32
C GLU A 161 -16.26 14.99 -8.67
N LYS A 162 -17.03 13.98 -8.25
CA LYS A 162 -18.34 14.17 -7.60
C LYS A 162 -18.23 14.92 -6.28
N LEU A 163 -17.19 14.63 -5.49
CA LEU A 163 -16.99 15.21 -4.17
C LEU A 163 -15.89 16.29 -4.14
N LYS A 164 -15.36 16.68 -5.31
CA LYS A 164 -14.30 17.70 -5.47
C LYS A 164 -13.12 17.48 -4.54
N LEU A 165 -12.63 16.23 -4.49
CA LEU A 165 -11.58 15.84 -3.55
C LEU A 165 -10.21 16.36 -3.98
N LYS A 166 -9.40 16.78 -3.00
CA LYS A 166 -7.98 17.07 -3.16
C LYS A 166 -7.20 15.78 -3.02
N VAL A 167 -6.58 15.36 -4.11
CA VAL A 167 -5.92 14.05 -4.23
C VAL A 167 -4.42 14.18 -4.13
N GLN A 168 -3.79 13.43 -3.23
CA GLN A 168 -2.34 13.27 -3.16
C GLN A 168 -1.95 11.85 -3.56
N PRO A 169 -1.14 11.66 -4.63
CA PRO A 169 -0.58 10.37 -4.96
C PRO A 169 0.57 9.99 -4.01
N VAL A 170 0.67 8.70 -3.69
CA VAL A 170 1.75 8.15 -2.87
C VAL A 170 2.30 6.89 -3.55
N VAL A 171 3.61 6.84 -3.76
CA VAL A 171 4.28 5.69 -4.36
C VAL A 171 4.95 4.87 -3.26
N LEU A 172 4.64 3.57 -3.23
CA LEU A 172 5.24 2.60 -2.32
C LEU A 172 6.17 1.67 -3.12
N LEU A 173 7.41 1.55 -2.66
CA LEU A 173 8.43 0.68 -3.24
C LEU A 173 8.94 -0.30 -2.16
N GLY A 174 9.39 -1.48 -2.56
CA GLY A 174 9.99 -2.47 -1.67
C GLY A 174 8.99 -3.32 -0.86
N THR A 175 7.70 -3.04 -0.89
CA THR A 175 6.71 -3.77 -0.08
C THR A 175 6.49 -5.20 -0.58
N ARG A 176 6.60 -5.44 -1.89
CA ARG A 176 6.50 -6.78 -2.47
C ARG A 176 7.72 -7.62 -2.13
N GLU A 177 8.89 -7.04 -2.07
CA GLU A 177 10.14 -7.68 -1.68
C GLU A 177 10.06 -8.18 -0.23
N ILE A 178 9.34 -7.46 0.64
CA ILE A 178 9.07 -7.87 2.01
C ILE A 178 8.09 -9.05 2.05
N LEU A 179 6.97 -8.94 1.31
CA LEU A 179 5.95 -9.99 1.27
C LEU A 179 5.29 -10.07 -0.10
N ASP A 180 5.69 -11.07 -0.87
CA ASP A 180 5.09 -11.41 -2.16
C ASP A 180 4.01 -12.48 -1.99
N SER A 181 2.75 -12.05 -2.07
CA SER A 181 1.60 -12.97 -1.98
C SER A 181 1.38 -13.80 -3.26
N HIS A 182 1.94 -13.40 -4.41
CA HIS A 182 1.82 -14.15 -5.65
C HIS A 182 2.81 -15.33 -5.69
N ASN A 183 4.05 -15.09 -5.25
CA ASN A 183 5.08 -16.12 -5.18
C ASN A 183 5.13 -16.81 -3.81
N PHE A 184 4.26 -16.39 -2.89
CA PHE A 184 4.20 -16.88 -1.52
C PHE A 184 5.57 -16.87 -0.84
N CYS A 185 6.22 -15.70 -0.84
CA CYS A 185 7.56 -15.48 -0.31
C CYS A 185 7.59 -14.28 0.63
N ALA A 186 8.36 -14.38 1.71
CA ALA A 186 8.64 -13.28 2.61
C ALA A 186 10.15 -13.14 2.84
N ASN A 187 10.60 -11.87 2.83
CA ASN A 187 11.96 -11.49 3.19
C ASN A 187 11.89 -10.53 4.38
N PHE A 188 12.69 -10.85 5.41
CA PHE A 188 12.84 -9.99 6.56
C PHE A 188 14.03 -9.04 6.31
N PHE A 189 14.08 -7.91 7.04
CA PHE A 189 15.15 -6.90 6.95
C PHE A 189 15.21 -6.13 5.62
N GLY A 190 14.10 -5.99 4.90
CA GLY A 190 14.08 -5.22 3.66
C GLY A 190 13.94 -3.70 3.89
N ASN A 191 13.91 -2.95 2.79
CA ASN A 191 13.67 -1.52 2.79
C ASN A 191 12.36 -1.21 2.08
N VAL A 192 11.62 -0.25 2.61
CA VAL A 192 10.41 0.30 1.99
C VAL A 192 10.63 1.79 1.80
N LYS A 193 10.43 2.28 0.58
CA LYS A 193 10.47 3.71 0.27
C LYS A 193 9.04 4.19 0.04
N VAL A 194 8.67 5.30 0.65
CA VAL A 194 7.35 5.94 0.52
C VAL A 194 7.55 7.34 -0.02
N VAL A 195 7.03 7.60 -1.22
CA VAL A 195 7.19 8.89 -1.91
C VAL A 195 5.84 9.59 -1.98
N TYR A 196 5.71 10.72 -1.28
CA TYR A 196 4.56 11.59 -1.38
C TYR A 196 4.75 12.58 -2.53
N LEU A 197 3.82 12.58 -3.47
CA LEU A 197 3.81 13.52 -4.59
C LEU A 197 3.00 14.78 -4.24
N PRO A 198 3.14 15.87 -4.99
CA PRO A 198 2.27 17.03 -4.85
C PRO A 198 0.80 16.70 -5.10
N LEU A 199 -0.11 17.57 -4.61
CA LEU A 199 -1.53 17.49 -4.95
C LEU A 199 -1.73 17.52 -6.46
N VAL A 200 -2.69 16.73 -6.92
CA VAL A 200 -3.04 16.65 -8.34
C VAL A 200 -4.08 17.72 -8.69
N ASP A 201 -3.90 18.37 -9.83
CA ASP A 201 -4.98 19.17 -10.42
C ASP A 201 -6.06 18.25 -11.00
N THR A 202 -7.12 18.07 -10.22
CA THR A 202 -8.25 17.20 -10.60
C THR A 202 -9.25 17.86 -11.56
N THR A 203 -9.00 19.11 -11.99
CA THR A 203 -9.79 19.80 -13.03
C THR A 203 -9.40 19.37 -14.44
N ASP A 204 -8.18 18.87 -14.62
CA ASP A 204 -7.73 18.26 -15.86
C ASP A 204 -8.47 16.94 -16.13
N LYS A 205 -9.08 16.82 -17.32
CA LYS A 205 -9.84 15.60 -17.69
C LYS A 205 -9.02 14.31 -17.65
N ASP A 206 -7.72 14.40 -17.89
CA ASP A 206 -6.79 13.27 -17.95
C ASP A 206 -5.96 13.10 -16.67
N TRP A 207 -6.33 13.80 -15.59
CA TRP A 207 -5.58 13.82 -14.35
C TRP A 207 -5.23 12.41 -13.82
N LEU A 208 -6.16 11.46 -13.91
CA LEU A 208 -5.96 10.12 -13.36
C LEU A 208 -4.89 9.33 -14.14
N GLU A 209 -4.87 9.45 -15.47
CA GLU A 209 -3.88 8.79 -16.31
C GLU A 209 -2.51 9.49 -16.22
N LYS A 210 -2.48 10.84 -16.19
CA LYS A 210 -1.25 11.60 -15.94
C LYS A 210 -0.64 11.24 -14.59
N THR A 211 -1.48 11.09 -13.56
CA THR A 211 -1.02 10.64 -12.24
C THR A 211 -0.45 9.23 -12.28
N ARG A 212 -1.12 8.30 -12.98
CA ARG A 212 -0.61 6.93 -13.16
C ARG A 212 0.76 6.93 -13.84
N SER A 213 0.93 7.73 -14.91
CA SER A 213 2.19 7.86 -15.63
C SER A 213 3.29 8.42 -14.74
N LYS A 214 3.00 9.47 -13.95
CA LYS A 214 3.97 10.05 -13.03
C LYS A 214 4.39 9.08 -11.91
N MET A 215 3.44 8.33 -11.37
CA MET A 215 3.75 7.28 -10.39
C MET A 215 4.59 6.14 -11.02
N GLN A 216 4.36 5.82 -12.31
CA GLN A 216 5.17 4.82 -13.02
C GLN A 216 6.60 5.30 -13.24
N GLU A 217 6.82 6.56 -13.61
CA GLU A 217 8.16 7.15 -13.75
C GLU A 217 8.99 6.96 -12.47
N ILE A 218 8.41 7.28 -11.30
CA ILE A 218 9.09 7.12 -10.00
C ILE A 218 9.41 5.64 -9.72
N LEU A 219 8.52 4.73 -10.09
CA LEU A 219 8.77 3.30 -9.93
C LEU A 219 9.93 2.84 -10.83
N ASP A 220 10.00 3.34 -12.06
CA ASP A 220 11.03 2.97 -13.02
C ASP A 220 12.41 3.57 -12.63
N GLU A 221 12.46 4.83 -12.19
CA GLU A 221 13.68 5.50 -11.71
C GLU A 221 14.32 4.72 -10.53
N ASN A 222 13.52 4.33 -9.54
CA ASN A 222 14.04 3.59 -8.39
C ASN A 222 14.46 2.15 -8.72
N LEU A 223 13.92 1.52 -9.75
CA LEU A 223 14.39 0.22 -10.23
C LEU A 223 15.78 0.33 -10.87
N TYR A 224 16.10 1.45 -11.54
CA TYR A 224 17.43 1.71 -12.09
C TYR A 224 18.47 1.99 -11.00
N GLU A 225 18.11 2.73 -9.94
CA GLU A 225 18.99 2.98 -8.80
C GLU A 225 19.37 1.68 -8.09
N ASP A 226 18.41 0.83 -7.76
CA ASP A 226 18.64 -0.48 -7.12
C ASP A 226 19.52 -1.41 -7.98
N SER A 227 19.39 -1.34 -9.32
CA SER A 227 20.21 -2.16 -10.23
C SER A 227 21.65 -1.68 -10.34
N ASN A 228 21.92 -0.40 -10.13
CA ASN A 228 23.26 0.19 -10.17
C ASN A 228 24.01 0.10 -8.82
N GLU A 229 23.31 -0.08 -7.72
CA GLU A 229 23.89 -0.31 -6.38
C GLU A 229 24.32 -1.76 -6.14
N LEU A 230 23.91 -2.71 -6.98
CA LEU A 230 24.41 -4.09 -6.89
C LEU A 230 25.87 -4.13 -7.34
N PRO A 231 26.84 -4.51 -6.47
CA PRO A 231 28.22 -4.69 -6.87
C PRO A 231 28.26 -5.73 -7.98
N ASP A 232 28.98 -5.39 -9.04
CA ASP A 232 29.18 -6.15 -10.28
C ASP A 232 29.76 -7.53 -9.95
N ALA A 233 28.91 -8.49 -9.56
CA ALA A 233 29.31 -9.86 -9.21
C ALA A 233 29.99 -10.58 -10.40
N ASN A 234 29.89 -10.01 -11.62
CA ASN A 234 30.54 -10.54 -12.80
C ASN A 234 31.99 -10.05 -13.01
N LYS A 235 32.41 -8.95 -12.37
CA LYS A 235 33.84 -8.53 -12.46
C LYS A 235 34.79 -9.46 -11.73
N ASN A 236 34.36 -10.03 -10.62
CA ASN A 236 35.22 -10.95 -9.83
C ASN A 236 35.36 -12.34 -10.46
N LEU A 237 34.41 -12.79 -11.30
CA LEU A 237 34.51 -14.11 -11.96
C LEU A 237 35.48 -14.10 -13.16
N ASN A 238 35.66 -12.96 -13.80
CA ASN A 238 36.61 -12.83 -14.94
C ASN A 238 38.06 -12.63 -14.46
N GLN A 239 38.25 -11.97 -13.30
CA GLN A 239 39.60 -11.83 -12.70
C GLN A 239 40.15 -13.16 -12.19
N ILE A 240 39.31 -14.00 -11.58
CA ILE A 240 39.73 -15.34 -11.10
C ILE A 240 40.05 -16.30 -12.26
N LYS A 241 39.48 -16.08 -13.45
CA LYS A 241 39.78 -16.89 -14.64
C LYS A 241 41.07 -16.47 -15.35
N THR A 242 41.43 -15.18 -15.31
CA THR A 242 42.67 -14.68 -15.88
C THR A 242 43.90 -15.04 -15.05
N ASP A 243 43.77 -15.04 -13.71
CA ASP A 243 44.89 -15.40 -12.83
C ASP A 243 45.23 -16.91 -12.84
N LYS A 244 44.28 -17.78 -13.22
CA LYS A 244 44.52 -19.22 -13.40
C LYS A 244 45.10 -19.62 -14.78
N ILE A 245 45.21 -18.72 -15.71
CA ILE A 245 45.79 -18.98 -17.07
C ILE A 245 47.23 -18.50 -17.14
N SER A 246 47.70 -17.65 -16.23
CA SER A 246 49.09 -17.16 -16.19
C SER A 246 50.06 -18.00 -15.36
N GLU A 247 49.58 -19.11 -14.70
CA GLU A 247 50.43 -20.04 -13.93
C GLU A 247 50.51 -21.43 -14.54
N LYS A 248 50.47 -21.54 -15.88
CA LYS A 248 50.82 -22.78 -16.57
C LYS A 248 51.83 -22.55 -17.69
#